data_2e72981ab8d532965b8f958a3141f806
#
_entry.id   2e72981ab8d532965b8f958a3141f806
#
_cell.length_a   1.000
_cell.length_b   1.000
_cell.length_c   1.000
_cell.angle_alpha   90.00
_cell.angle_beta   90.00
_cell.angle_gamma   90.00
#
_symmetry.space_group_name_H-M   'P 1'
#
loop_
_entity.id
_entity.type
_entity.pdbx_description
1 polymer ?
#
loop_
_entity_poly.entity_id
_entity_poly.type
_entity_poly.pdbx_seq_one_letter_code
_entity_poly.pdbx_strand_id
1 'polypeptide(L)'
;MILYANGCSHTAAAEAVISEAFAADNGRAGIDRRPHPLNLAASWCTHLAQDLGMDLVCHAESGSSNDRIIRTTREWIANNPDQLHNTFMIIQWTTWEREEWLHQGTWYQVTASGTDWVPRELRQQYKQFVIDVDWDIKTQECHEKSWALHAELQNLRIPHLFYSGHSTFSDIQNHYNWGTSYLEPYNRQSSYNAILQQNGHVPTKWYHFNAKGHCFWAGYLLQYIKQNNLVNTDALSIN
;
A
#
# COMPACT_ATOMS: atom_id res chain seq x y z
N MET A 1 -10.40 10.11 -15.13
CA MET A 1 -9.24 10.26 -14.21
C MET A 1 -8.90 8.89 -13.65
N ILE A 2 -7.62 8.61 -13.38
CA ILE A 2 -7.16 7.32 -12.86
C ILE A 2 -6.93 7.43 -11.36
N LEU A 3 -7.49 6.48 -10.59
CA LEU A 3 -7.04 6.18 -9.22
C LEU A 3 -5.99 5.07 -9.30
N TYR A 4 -4.73 5.42 -9.08
CA TYR A 4 -3.67 4.43 -8.90
C TYR A 4 -3.56 4.05 -7.43
N ALA A 5 -3.74 2.78 -7.10
CA ALA A 5 -3.64 2.26 -5.75
C ALA A 5 -2.50 1.22 -5.65
N ASN A 6 -1.61 1.37 -4.68
CA ASN A 6 -0.57 0.40 -4.38
C ASN A 6 -0.42 0.18 -2.87
N GLY A 7 0.04 -1.00 -2.49
CA GLY A 7 0.14 -1.39 -1.09
C GLY A 7 0.31 -2.90 -0.92
N CYS A 8 0.03 -3.38 0.28
CA CYS A 8 0.08 -4.80 0.61
C CYS A 8 -1.32 -5.45 0.58
N SER A 9 -1.48 -6.53 1.34
CA SER A 9 -2.73 -7.29 1.46
C SER A 9 -3.95 -6.45 1.87
N HIS A 10 -3.78 -5.35 2.57
CA HIS A 10 -4.88 -4.45 2.94
C HIS A 10 -5.40 -3.65 1.75
N THR A 11 -4.55 -3.27 0.82
CA THR A 11 -4.98 -2.63 -0.43
C THR A 11 -5.48 -3.67 -1.43
N ALA A 12 -4.84 -4.85 -1.48
CA ALA A 12 -5.29 -5.99 -2.27
C ALA A 12 -6.60 -6.63 -1.74
N ALA A 13 -7.09 -6.17 -0.58
CA ALA A 13 -8.27 -6.66 0.12
C ALA A 13 -8.28 -8.18 0.38
N ALA A 14 -7.11 -8.75 0.73
CA ALA A 14 -7.04 -10.16 1.06
C ALA A 14 -8.06 -10.52 2.15
N GLU A 15 -8.77 -11.65 1.96
CA GLU A 15 -9.82 -12.16 2.85
C GLU A 15 -11.06 -11.24 3.01
N ALA A 16 -11.24 -10.22 2.18
CA ALA A 16 -12.40 -9.33 2.30
C ALA A 16 -13.74 -10.06 2.06
N VAL A 17 -13.75 -11.03 1.14
CA VAL A 17 -14.91 -11.84 0.76
C VAL A 17 -14.59 -13.32 0.83
N ILE A 18 -13.45 -13.74 0.32
CA ILE A 18 -12.99 -15.13 0.29
C ILE A 18 -11.58 -15.24 0.82
N SER A 19 -11.18 -16.45 1.24
CA SER A 19 -9.86 -16.72 1.87
C SER A 19 -8.68 -16.67 0.89
N GLU A 20 -8.93 -16.86 -0.41
CA GLU A 20 -7.92 -16.84 -1.44
C GLU A 20 -7.44 -15.40 -1.70
N ALA A 21 -6.17 -15.13 -1.39
CA ALA A 21 -5.59 -13.79 -1.54
C ALA A 21 -5.28 -13.42 -3.00
N PHE A 22 -5.09 -14.40 -3.87
CA PHE A 22 -4.60 -14.22 -5.23
C PHE A 22 -5.55 -14.79 -6.28
N ALA A 23 -5.49 -14.24 -7.49
CA ALA A 23 -6.16 -14.81 -8.65
C ALA A 23 -5.62 -16.22 -8.97
N ALA A 24 -6.48 -17.13 -9.45
CA ALA A 24 -6.13 -18.52 -9.69
C ALA A 24 -5.07 -18.74 -10.79
N ASP A 25 -4.95 -17.80 -11.72
CA ASP A 25 -3.98 -17.79 -12.82
C ASP A 25 -2.58 -17.30 -12.42
N ASN A 26 -2.42 -16.86 -11.19
CA ASN A 26 -1.10 -16.52 -10.66
C ASN A 26 -0.32 -17.81 -10.43
N GLY A 27 0.61 -18.11 -11.33
CA GLY A 27 1.55 -19.23 -11.18
C GLY A 27 2.27 -19.23 -9.84
N ARG A 28 3.13 -20.22 -9.63
CA ARG A 28 3.88 -20.45 -8.38
C ARG A 28 4.51 -19.18 -7.82
N ALA A 29 4.52 -19.10 -6.48
CA ALA A 29 5.25 -18.20 -5.60
C ALA A 29 6.27 -17.29 -6.30
N GLY A 30 5.80 -16.39 -7.11
CA GLY A 30 6.56 -15.38 -7.83
C GLY A 30 5.89 -14.06 -7.56
N ILE A 31 6.42 -13.08 -8.11
CA ILE A 31 6.15 -11.68 -7.97
C ILE A 31 5.04 -11.30 -8.93
N ASP A 32 4.41 -10.17 -8.63
CA ASP A 32 3.34 -9.57 -9.41
C ASP A 32 2.06 -10.42 -9.46
N ARG A 33 1.76 -11.07 -8.33
CA ARG A 33 0.51 -11.80 -8.14
C ARG A 33 -0.65 -10.84 -7.97
N ARG A 34 -1.63 -10.96 -8.84
CA ARG A 34 -2.82 -10.11 -8.80
C ARG A 34 -3.74 -10.49 -7.63
N PRO A 35 -4.39 -9.52 -6.99
CA PRO A 35 -5.45 -9.78 -6.02
C PRO A 35 -6.53 -10.68 -6.60
N HIS A 36 -7.17 -11.49 -5.75
CA HIS A 36 -8.35 -12.25 -6.18
C HIS A 36 -9.47 -11.28 -6.61
N PRO A 37 -10.12 -11.48 -7.79
CA PRO A 37 -11.10 -10.52 -8.33
C PRO A 37 -12.26 -10.21 -7.39
N LEU A 38 -12.79 -11.22 -6.66
CA LEU A 38 -13.87 -11.02 -5.70
C LEU A 38 -13.43 -10.14 -4.50
N ASN A 39 -12.22 -10.33 -4.01
CA ASN A 39 -11.67 -9.52 -2.94
C ASN A 39 -11.40 -8.09 -3.42
N LEU A 40 -10.82 -7.95 -4.62
CA LEU A 40 -10.56 -6.64 -5.21
C LEU A 40 -11.85 -5.85 -5.45
N ALA A 41 -12.91 -6.50 -5.92
CA ALA A 41 -14.22 -5.87 -6.11
C ALA A 41 -14.81 -5.30 -4.80
N ALA A 42 -14.49 -5.89 -3.65
CA ALA A 42 -14.91 -5.42 -2.32
C ALA A 42 -13.85 -4.55 -1.63
N SER A 43 -12.77 -4.18 -2.32
CA SER A 43 -11.66 -3.39 -1.75
C SER A 43 -12.04 -1.92 -1.55
N TRP A 44 -11.37 -1.27 -0.61
CA TRP A 44 -11.51 0.16 -0.41
C TRP A 44 -11.15 0.97 -1.67
N CYS A 45 -10.15 0.53 -2.43
CA CYS A 45 -9.74 1.25 -3.64
C CYS A 45 -10.78 1.14 -4.76
N THR A 46 -11.50 0.01 -4.87
CA THR A 46 -12.63 -0.13 -5.81
C THR A 46 -13.80 0.77 -5.41
N HIS A 47 -14.20 0.76 -4.14
CA HIS A 47 -15.25 1.65 -3.63
C HIS A 47 -14.88 3.13 -3.82
N LEU A 48 -13.67 3.51 -3.44
CA LEU A 48 -13.21 4.89 -3.56
C LEU A 48 -13.13 5.35 -5.03
N ALA A 49 -12.67 4.48 -5.94
CA ALA A 49 -12.64 4.79 -7.37
C ALA A 49 -14.05 5.04 -7.92
N GLN A 50 -15.03 4.22 -7.52
CA GLN A 50 -16.45 4.42 -7.87
C GLN A 50 -16.99 5.75 -7.33
N ASP A 51 -16.74 6.04 -6.04
CA ASP A 51 -17.20 7.28 -5.39
C ASP A 51 -16.58 8.55 -5.99
N LEU A 52 -15.36 8.44 -6.52
CA LEU A 52 -14.64 9.52 -7.21
C LEU A 52 -14.88 9.54 -8.73
N GLY A 53 -15.61 8.58 -9.32
CA GLY A 53 -15.81 8.48 -10.76
C GLY A 53 -14.51 8.28 -11.53
N MET A 54 -13.56 7.50 -10.98
CA MET A 54 -12.24 7.24 -11.53
C MET A 54 -12.07 5.80 -11.98
N ASP A 55 -11.24 5.58 -13.00
CA ASP A 55 -10.79 4.24 -13.39
C ASP A 55 -9.74 3.73 -12.41
N LEU A 56 -9.90 2.50 -11.90
CA LEU A 56 -8.95 1.91 -10.94
C LEU A 56 -7.80 1.21 -11.64
N VAL A 57 -6.57 1.56 -11.25
CA VAL A 57 -5.35 0.78 -11.48
C VAL A 57 -4.82 0.33 -10.12
N CYS A 58 -4.83 -0.98 -9.86
CA CYS A 58 -4.38 -1.54 -8.58
C CYS A 58 -3.15 -2.43 -8.76
N HIS A 59 -2.01 -2.01 -8.18
CA HIS A 59 -0.74 -2.75 -8.18
C HIS A 59 -0.43 -3.37 -6.81
N ALA A 60 -1.39 -3.37 -5.90
CA ALA A 60 -1.22 -3.98 -4.59
C ALA A 60 -1.05 -5.50 -4.69
N GLU A 61 -0.16 -6.03 -3.86
CA GLU A 61 0.06 -7.47 -3.74
C GLU A 61 0.10 -7.89 -2.27
N SER A 62 -0.60 -8.96 -1.94
CA SER A 62 -0.54 -9.52 -0.58
C SER A 62 0.89 -9.95 -0.24
N GLY A 63 1.40 -9.48 0.91
CA GLY A 63 2.79 -9.71 1.33
C GLY A 63 3.80 -8.68 0.82
N SER A 64 3.41 -7.69 0.01
CA SER A 64 4.33 -6.66 -0.48
C SER A 64 5.18 -6.03 0.61
N SER A 65 6.45 -5.77 0.27
CA SER A 65 7.34 -4.86 0.99
C SER A 65 7.17 -3.42 0.50
N ASN A 66 7.69 -2.46 1.27
CA ASN A 66 7.72 -1.07 0.84
C ASN A 66 8.64 -0.86 -0.37
N ASP A 67 9.69 -1.66 -0.52
CA ASP A 67 10.58 -1.63 -1.69
C ASP A 67 9.83 -2.03 -2.96
N ARG A 68 9.01 -3.10 -2.92
CA ARG A 68 8.15 -3.45 -4.05
C ARG A 68 7.15 -2.36 -4.37
N ILE A 69 6.50 -1.80 -3.36
CA ILE A 69 5.52 -0.73 -3.56
C ILE A 69 6.17 0.45 -4.29
N ILE A 70 7.37 0.87 -3.87
CA ILE A 70 8.13 1.94 -4.52
C ILE A 70 8.51 1.56 -5.96
N ARG A 71 9.11 0.38 -6.14
CA ARG A 71 9.55 -0.10 -7.46
C ARG A 71 8.40 -0.13 -8.46
N THR A 72 7.31 -0.82 -8.13
CA THR A 72 6.17 -0.97 -9.04
C THR A 72 5.43 0.35 -9.28
N THR A 73 5.44 1.27 -8.33
CA THR A 73 4.92 2.64 -8.54
C THR A 73 5.78 3.39 -9.53
N ARG A 74 7.11 3.35 -9.40
CA ARG A 74 8.04 3.98 -10.35
C ARG A 74 7.97 3.36 -11.75
N GLU A 75 7.87 2.04 -11.82
CA GLU A 75 7.67 1.32 -13.09
C GLU A 75 6.37 1.76 -13.79
N TRP A 76 5.28 1.91 -13.03
CA TRP A 76 4.03 2.40 -13.60
C TRP A 76 4.17 3.85 -14.11
N ILE A 77 4.78 4.74 -13.34
CA ILE A 77 5.06 6.13 -13.74
C ILE A 77 5.87 6.16 -15.05
N ALA A 78 6.95 5.39 -15.12
CA ALA A 78 7.81 5.35 -16.30
C ALA A 78 7.10 4.81 -17.55
N ASN A 79 6.18 3.86 -17.38
CA ASN A 79 5.46 3.23 -18.49
C ASN A 79 4.18 3.98 -18.91
N ASN A 80 3.75 4.99 -18.16
CA ASN A 80 2.50 5.72 -18.41
C ASN A 80 2.68 7.26 -18.35
N PRO A 81 3.71 7.84 -18.98
CA PRO A 81 4.02 9.27 -18.85
C PRO A 81 2.86 10.18 -19.28
N ASP A 82 2.09 9.76 -20.30
CA ASP A 82 0.97 10.53 -20.83
C ASP A 82 -0.27 10.54 -19.92
N GLN A 83 -0.32 9.64 -18.92
CA GLN A 83 -1.46 9.51 -18.00
C GLN A 83 -1.24 10.25 -16.67
N LEU A 84 -0.01 10.68 -16.37
CA LEU A 84 0.35 11.21 -15.05
C LEU A 84 -0.46 12.45 -14.66
N HIS A 85 -0.73 13.33 -15.63
CA HIS A 85 -1.52 14.56 -15.41
C HIS A 85 -3.00 14.29 -15.06
N ASN A 86 -3.48 13.06 -15.30
CA ASN A 86 -4.85 12.62 -15.08
C ASN A 86 -4.92 11.51 -14.02
N THR A 87 -3.91 11.41 -13.14
CA THR A 87 -3.78 10.36 -12.13
C THR A 87 -3.76 10.94 -10.72
N PHE A 88 -4.49 10.30 -9.81
CA PHE A 88 -4.37 10.45 -8.36
C PHE A 88 -3.81 9.15 -7.78
N MET A 89 -2.74 9.24 -6.99
CA MET A 89 -2.09 8.06 -6.43
C MET A 89 -2.40 7.90 -4.94
N ILE A 90 -2.79 6.70 -4.51
CA ILE A 90 -2.90 6.35 -3.10
C ILE A 90 -1.97 5.19 -2.80
N ILE A 91 -1.01 5.42 -1.90
CA ILE A 91 0.00 4.45 -1.51
C ILE A 91 -0.19 4.07 -0.04
N GLN A 92 -0.39 2.79 0.20
CA GLN A 92 -0.40 2.22 1.54
C GLN A 92 0.98 1.68 1.88
N TRP A 93 1.59 2.22 2.92
CA TRP A 93 2.82 1.67 3.48
C TRP A 93 2.52 0.46 4.35
N THR A 94 3.34 -0.58 4.20
CA THR A 94 3.24 -1.82 5.01
C THR A 94 4.21 -1.81 6.18
N THR A 95 4.37 -2.92 6.86
CA THR A 95 5.35 -3.09 7.95
C THR A 95 6.78 -2.92 7.42
N TRP A 96 7.67 -2.43 8.29
CA TRP A 96 9.01 -1.99 7.88
C TRP A 96 10.00 -3.12 7.68
N GLU A 97 9.80 -4.28 8.28
CA GLU A 97 10.72 -5.43 8.21
C GLU A 97 10.69 -6.17 6.88
N ARG A 98 9.72 -5.89 6.01
CA ARG A 98 9.61 -6.55 4.72
C ARG A 98 10.57 -5.95 3.72
N GLU A 99 11.24 -6.82 2.95
CA GLU A 99 12.14 -6.46 1.86
C GLU A 99 11.75 -7.14 0.55
N GLU A 100 12.37 -6.72 -0.53
CA GLU A 100 12.30 -7.36 -1.82
C GLU A 100 13.73 -7.65 -2.29
N TRP A 101 14.03 -8.93 -2.56
CA TRP A 101 15.36 -9.35 -3.02
C TRP A 101 15.34 -9.82 -4.46
N LEU A 102 16.25 -9.29 -5.28
CA LEU A 102 16.47 -9.75 -6.66
C LEU A 102 17.44 -10.93 -6.68
N HIS A 103 17.00 -12.07 -7.22
CA HIS A 103 17.85 -13.24 -7.41
C HIS A 103 17.58 -13.88 -8.77
N GLN A 104 18.61 -14.04 -9.58
CA GLN A 104 18.54 -14.63 -10.94
C GLN A 104 17.41 -14.00 -11.81
N GLY A 105 17.27 -12.68 -11.76
CA GLY A 105 16.26 -11.95 -12.53
C GLY A 105 14.83 -12.03 -11.98
N THR A 106 14.62 -12.70 -10.84
CA THR A 106 13.33 -12.82 -10.17
C THR A 106 13.36 -12.09 -8.83
N TRP A 107 12.31 -11.31 -8.56
CA TRP A 107 12.13 -10.65 -7.26
C TRP A 107 11.46 -11.59 -6.26
N TYR A 108 11.87 -11.55 -5.02
CA TYR A 108 11.30 -12.34 -3.92
C TYR A 108 10.92 -11.44 -2.77
N GLN A 109 9.67 -11.57 -2.30
CA GLN A 109 9.24 -10.90 -1.09
C GLN A 109 9.84 -11.59 0.13
N VAL A 110 10.50 -10.81 1.00
CA VAL A 110 11.16 -11.29 2.21
C VAL A 110 10.52 -10.67 3.43
N THR A 111 10.19 -11.51 4.40
CA THR A 111 9.63 -11.08 5.69
C THR A 111 10.25 -11.90 6.81
N ALA A 112 10.50 -11.31 7.97
CA ALA A 112 11.09 -11.99 9.12
C ALA A 112 10.26 -13.21 9.60
N SER A 113 9.00 -13.31 9.22
CA SER A 113 8.08 -14.38 9.63
C SER A 113 7.88 -15.52 8.62
N GLY A 114 8.59 -15.54 7.48
CA GLY A 114 8.31 -16.51 6.42
C GLY A 114 9.53 -17.04 5.68
N THR A 115 9.92 -18.30 5.96
CA THR A 115 11.05 -18.98 5.29
C THR A 115 10.69 -19.60 3.94
N ASP A 116 9.42 -19.88 3.67
CA ASP A 116 8.99 -20.77 2.58
C ASP A 116 9.03 -20.08 1.20
N TRP A 117 9.15 -18.76 1.19
CA TRP A 117 9.15 -17.94 -0.02
C TRP A 117 10.55 -17.61 -0.54
N VAL A 118 11.59 -17.96 0.21
CA VAL A 118 12.98 -17.65 -0.13
C VAL A 118 13.64 -18.85 -0.81
N PRO A 119 14.27 -18.68 -1.99
CA PRO A 119 15.03 -19.74 -2.65
C PRO A 119 16.05 -20.37 -1.73
N ARG A 120 16.36 -21.65 -1.97
CA ARG A 120 17.32 -22.40 -1.15
C ARG A 120 18.68 -21.72 -1.07
N GLU A 121 19.11 -21.10 -2.16
CA GLU A 121 20.37 -20.38 -2.30
C GLU A 121 20.45 -19.15 -1.41
N LEU A 122 19.31 -18.51 -1.13
CA LEU A 122 19.22 -17.30 -0.30
C LEU A 122 18.95 -17.62 1.19
N ARG A 123 18.77 -18.87 1.57
CA ARG A 123 18.39 -19.23 2.96
C ARG A 123 19.42 -18.81 4.01
N GLN A 124 20.71 -18.79 3.69
CA GLN A 124 21.73 -18.31 4.62
C GLN A 124 21.62 -16.79 4.80
N GLN A 125 21.45 -16.04 3.73
CA GLN A 125 21.18 -14.59 3.77
C GLN A 125 19.90 -14.30 4.54
N TYR A 126 18.84 -15.08 4.31
CA TYR A 126 17.58 -14.94 5.03
C TYR A 126 17.73 -15.15 6.54
N LYS A 127 18.49 -16.18 6.97
CA LYS A 127 18.75 -16.40 8.40
C LYS A 127 19.46 -15.21 9.03
N GLN A 128 20.46 -14.65 8.33
CA GLN A 128 21.17 -13.47 8.81
C GLN A 128 20.24 -12.26 8.90
N PHE A 129 19.42 -12.02 7.87
CA PHE A 129 18.42 -10.96 7.88
C PHE A 129 17.48 -11.05 9.10
N VAL A 130 16.96 -12.25 9.42
CA VAL A 130 16.06 -12.44 10.57
C VAL A 130 16.76 -12.16 11.90
N ILE A 131 18.08 -12.47 12.00
CA ILE A 131 18.88 -12.21 13.21
C ILE A 131 19.20 -10.72 13.37
N ASP A 132 19.51 -10.05 12.25
CA ASP A 132 20.06 -8.69 12.25
C ASP A 132 18.99 -7.60 12.10
N VAL A 133 17.73 -7.97 11.83
CA VAL A 133 16.66 -6.97 11.62
C VAL A 133 16.52 -6.05 12.84
N ASP A 134 16.76 -4.77 12.61
CA ASP A 134 16.64 -3.71 13.59
C ASP A 134 15.46 -2.81 13.22
N TRP A 135 14.48 -2.72 14.10
CA TRP A 135 13.24 -2.01 13.87
C TRP A 135 13.45 -0.49 13.77
N ASP A 136 14.37 0.06 14.55
CA ASP A 136 14.61 1.51 14.55
C ASP A 136 15.28 1.91 13.24
N ILE A 137 16.27 1.12 12.80
CA ILE A 137 16.92 1.31 11.49
C ILE A 137 15.91 1.17 10.36
N LYS A 138 15.08 0.10 10.37
CA LYS A 138 14.07 -0.12 9.34
C LYS A 138 13.01 0.97 9.30
N THR A 139 12.63 1.50 10.46
CA THR A 139 11.68 2.62 10.54
C THR A 139 12.30 3.88 9.92
N GLN A 140 13.57 4.18 10.24
CA GLN A 140 14.28 5.32 9.66
C GLN A 140 14.45 5.17 8.13
N GLU A 141 14.90 4.01 7.65
CA GLU A 141 15.03 3.73 6.22
C GLU A 141 13.69 3.90 5.48
N CYS A 142 12.60 3.39 6.05
CA CYS A 142 11.28 3.49 5.44
C CYS A 142 10.76 4.92 5.42
N HIS A 143 11.01 5.69 6.50
CA HIS A 143 10.67 7.11 6.57
C HIS A 143 11.35 7.91 5.46
N GLU A 144 12.66 7.70 5.25
CA GLU A 144 13.45 8.35 4.20
C GLU A 144 13.00 7.94 2.79
N LYS A 145 12.78 6.64 2.56
CA LYS A 145 12.28 6.10 1.28
C LYS A 145 10.89 6.66 0.94
N SER A 146 10.01 6.73 1.93
CA SER A 146 8.66 7.28 1.75
C SER A 146 8.73 8.77 1.40
N TRP A 147 9.60 9.52 2.09
CA TRP A 147 9.84 10.95 1.79
C TRP A 147 10.42 11.15 0.39
N ALA A 148 11.37 10.32 -0.02
CA ALA A 148 11.93 10.39 -1.37
C ALA A 148 10.87 10.18 -2.45
N LEU A 149 9.95 9.22 -2.27
CA LEU A 149 8.84 9.02 -3.20
C LEU A 149 7.85 10.20 -3.17
N HIS A 150 7.54 10.76 -2.00
CA HIS A 150 6.71 11.96 -1.88
C HIS A 150 7.30 13.14 -2.67
N ALA A 151 8.58 13.42 -2.49
CA ALA A 151 9.27 14.49 -3.22
C ALA A 151 9.28 14.25 -4.74
N GLU A 152 9.47 13.01 -5.18
CA GLU A 152 9.39 12.62 -6.58
C GLU A 152 8.00 12.89 -7.17
N LEU A 153 6.93 12.47 -6.48
CA LEU A 153 5.55 12.70 -6.93
C LEU A 153 5.18 14.19 -6.94
N GLN A 154 5.68 14.97 -5.98
CA GLN A 154 5.51 16.43 -5.98
C GLN A 154 6.21 17.08 -7.19
N ASN A 155 7.45 16.69 -7.50
CA ASN A 155 8.19 17.20 -8.66
C ASN A 155 7.49 16.87 -9.98
N LEU A 156 6.86 15.70 -10.07
CA LEU A 156 6.05 15.27 -11.20
C LEU A 156 4.64 15.90 -11.21
N ARG A 157 4.29 16.66 -10.15
CA ARG A 157 2.96 17.26 -9.96
C ARG A 157 1.82 16.24 -9.95
N ILE A 158 2.10 15.04 -9.45
CA ILE A 158 1.10 13.98 -9.30
C ILE A 158 0.44 14.14 -7.92
N PRO A 159 -0.87 14.44 -7.87
CA PRO A 159 -1.59 14.45 -6.60
C PRO A 159 -1.56 13.05 -5.98
N HIS A 160 -1.27 12.99 -4.67
CA HIS A 160 -1.15 11.70 -4.00
C HIS A 160 -1.51 11.78 -2.52
N LEU A 161 -1.86 10.61 -1.97
CA LEU A 161 -2.11 10.40 -0.56
C LEU A 161 -1.38 9.14 -0.08
N PHE A 162 -0.60 9.27 0.97
CA PHE A 162 0.02 8.16 1.68
C PHE A 162 -0.73 7.86 2.97
N TYR A 163 -0.74 6.61 3.39
CA TYR A 163 -1.18 6.20 4.71
C TYR A 163 -0.45 4.94 5.18
N SER A 164 -0.39 4.77 6.48
CA SER A 164 0.22 3.61 7.13
C SER A 164 -0.79 2.47 7.28
N GLY A 165 -0.42 1.25 6.93
CA GLY A 165 -1.25 0.05 7.12
C GLY A 165 -1.26 -0.40 8.58
N HIS A 166 -0.10 -0.68 9.14
CA HIS A 166 0.09 -1.19 10.50
C HIS A 166 0.97 -0.28 11.36
N SER A 167 2.14 0.05 10.85
CA SER A 167 3.17 0.79 11.57
C SER A 167 3.09 2.26 11.23
N THR A 168 3.45 3.13 12.16
CA THR A 168 3.52 4.58 11.97
C THR A 168 4.92 5.07 12.30
N PHE A 169 5.23 6.30 11.94
CA PHE A 169 6.50 6.94 12.28
C PHE A 169 6.47 7.67 13.63
N SER A 170 5.63 7.20 14.57
CA SER A 170 5.44 7.85 15.88
C SER A 170 6.73 7.98 16.71
N ASP A 171 7.70 7.10 16.47
CA ASP A 171 8.94 7.04 17.24
C ASP A 171 10.11 7.76 16.55
N ILE A 172 9.89 8.31 15.33
CA ILE A 172 10.86 9.12 14.61
C ILE A 172 10.94 10.53 15.21
N GLN A 173 12.15 11.01 15.42
CA GLN A 173 12.40 12.37 15.96
C GLN A 173 12.35 13.45 14.89
N ASN A 174 12.90 13.19 13.71
CA ASN A 174 12.98 14.15 12.62
C ASN A 174 11.74 14.03 11.72
N HIS A 175 10.80 14.93 11.89
CA HIS A 175 9.58 14.95 11.09
C HIS A 175 9.79 15.70 9.77
N TYR A 176 9.26 15.12 8.68
CA TYR A 176 9.11 15.83 7.41
C TYR A 176 7.76 16.55 7.34
N ASN A 177 7.70 17.59 6.53
CA ASN A 177 6.45 18.29 6.26
C ASN A 177 5.75 17.67 5.06
N TRP A 178 4.87 16.71 5.31
CA TRP A 178 4.07 16.00 4.29
C TRP A 178 2.91 16.83 3.73
N GLY A 179 2.61 17.99 4.32
CA GLY A 179 1.37 18.71 4.03
C GLY A 179 0.15 17.82 4.27
N THR A 180 -0.75 17.77 3.29
CA THR A 180 -1.94 16.91 3.30
C THR A 180 -1.75 15.58 2.55
N SER A 181 -0.53 15.31 2.06
CA SER A 181 -0.24 14.12 1.24
C SER A 181 0.05 12.86 2.07
N TYR A 182 0.00 12.92 3.39
CA TYR A 182 0.12 11.75 4.26
C TYR A 182 -0.85 11.86 5.43
N LEU A 183 -1.63 10.82 5.64
CA LEU A 183 -2.60 10.74 6.73
C LEU A 183 -1.87 10.53 8.06
N GLU A 184 -1.62 11.61 8.81
CA GLU A 184 -1.04 11.64 10.17
C GLU A 184 0.08 10.61 10.42
N PRO A 185 1.20 10.66 9.69
CA PRO A 185 2.24 9.62 9.72
C PRO A 185 2.88 9.39 11.08
N TYR A 186 2.83 10.40 11.97
CA TYR A 186 3.46 10.38 13.30
C TYR A 186 2.49 10.06 14.43
N ASN A 187 1.20 9.86 14.13
CA ASN A 187 0.18 9.49 15.09
C ASN A 187 0.01 7.96 15.13
N ARG A 188 0.36 7.35 16.25
CA ARG A 188 0.25 5.89 16.47
C ARG A 188 -1.16 5.34 16.24
N GLN A 189 -2.19 6.17 16.36
CA GLN A 189 -3.59 5.80 16.24
C GLN A 189 -4.16 6.00 14.82
N SER A 190 -3.36 6.49 13.86
CA SER A 190 -3.82 6.85 12.52
C SER A 190 -3.56 5.77 11.46
N SER A 191 -3.01 4.61 11.82
CA SER A 191 -2.87 3.52 10.85
C SER A 191 -4.24 2.95 10.44
N TYR A 192 -4.30 2.37 9.24
CA TYR A 192 -5.48 1.64 8.74
C TYR A 192 -6.05 0.68 9.78
N ASN A 193 -5.18 -0.16 10.39
CA ASN A 193 -5.59 -1.10 11.40
C ASN A 193 -6.14 -0.42 12.66
N ALA A 194 -5.47 0.61 13.15
CA ALA A 194 -5.90 1.30 14.36
C ALA A 194 -7.27 1.98 14.17
N ILE A 195 -7.44 2.71 13.06
CA ILE A 195 -8.69 3.40 12.77
C ILE A 195 -9.85 2.41 12.60
N LEU A 196 -9.66 1.32 11.86
CA LEU A 196 -10.71 0.31 11.68
C LEU A 196 -11.11 -0.35 13.00
N GLN A 197 -10.14 -0.73 13.83
CA GLN A 197 -10.44 -1.34 15.14
C GLN A 197 -11.14 -0.37 16.09
N GLN A 198 -10.74 0.90 16.12
CA GLN A 198 -11.41 1.95 16.92
C GLN A 198 -12.86 2.16 16.50
N ASN A 199 -13.19 1.89 15.23
CA ASN A 199 -14.54 1.97 14.70
C ASN A 199 -15.30 0.64 14.70
N GLY A 200 -14.84 -0.33 15.49
CA GLY A 200 -15.55 -1.58 15.75
C GLY A 200 -15.40 -2.65 14.67
N HIS A 201 -14.51 -2.47 13.70
CA HIS A 201 -14.20 -3.51 12.72
C HIS A 201 -13.22 -4.52 13.31
N VAL A 202 -13.62 -5.79 13.31
CA VAL A 202 -12.79 -6.88 13.84
C VAL A 202 -11.98 -7.50 12.70
N PRO A 203 -10.65 -7.59 12.83
CA PRO A 203 -9.83 -8.25 11.82
C PRO A 203 -9.99 -9.77 11.87
N THR A 204 -9.70 -10.44 10.76
CA THR A 204 -9.51 -11.90 10.70
C THR A 204 -8.30 -12.33 11.54
N LYS A 205 -8.09 -13.63 11.68
CA LYS A 205 -6.88 -14.17 12.35
C LYS A 205 -5.56 -13.76 11.67
N TRP A 206 -5.62 -13.32 10.41
CA TRP A 206 -4.47 -12.83 9.63
C TRP A 206 -4.40 -11.31 9.55
N TYR A 207 -5.14 -10.60 10.42
CA TYR A 207 -5.19 -9.13 10.50
C TYR A 207 -5.75 -8.44 9.25
N HIS A 208 -6.57 -9.14 8.45
CA HIS A 208 -7.31 -8.54 7.34
C HIS A 208 -8.73 -8.16 7.77
N PHE A 209 -9.35 -7.22 7.06
CA PHE A 209 -10.71 -6.80 7.33
C PHE A 209 -11.65 -7.25 6.21
N ASN A 210 -12.90 -7.49 6.58
CA ASN A 210 -13.94 -7.87 5.63
C ASN A 210 -14.41 -6.69 4.77
N ALA A 211 -15.31 -6.95 3.81
CA ALA A 211 -15.86 -5.94 2.91
C ALA A 211 -16.44 -4.71 3.62
N LYS A 212 -17.03 -4.87 4.84
CA LYS A 212 -17.54 -3.73 5.62
C LYS A 212 -16.41 -2.80 6.09
N GLY A 213 -15.28 -3.37 6.53
CA GLY A 213 -14.10 -2.59 6.89
C GLY A 213 -13.53 -1.84 5.70
N HIS A 214 -13.48 -2.48 4.53
CA HIS A 214 -13.04 -1.81 3.29
C HIS A 214 -13.98 -0.69 2.85
N CYS A 215 -15.29 -0.88 2.92
CA CYS A 215 -16.27 0.17 2.62
C CYS A 215 -16.13 1.36 3.59
N PHE A 216 -15.99 1.10 4.89
CA PHE A 216 -15.74 2.14 5.88
C PHE A 216 -14.46 2.94 5.56
N TRP A 217 -13.35 2.24 5.26
CA TRP A 217 -12.08 2.89 4.95
C TRP A 217 -12.15 3.74 3.67
N ALA A 218 -12.88 3.29 2.64
CA ALA A 218 -13.13 4.09 1.45
C ALA A 218 -13.83 5.40 1.79
N GLY A 219 -14.89 5.36 2.60
CA GLY A 219 -15.60 6.56 3.08
C GLY A 219 -14.70 7.49 3.90
N TYR A 220 -13.86 6.92 4.77
CA TYR A 220 -12.89 7.68 5.57
C TYR A 220 -11.88 8.43 4.68
N LEU A 221 -11.28 7.74 3.71
CA LEU A 221 -10.37 8.36 2.74
C LEU A 221 -11.08 9.40 1.87
N LEU A 222 -12.30 9.13 1.40
CA LEU A 222 -13.09 10.08 0.61
C LEU A 222 -13.32 11.38 1.37
N GLN A 223 -13.67 11.29 2.66
CA GLN A 223 -13.84 12.47 3.51
C GLN A 223 -12.53 13.26 3.63
N TYR A 224 -11.41 12.57 3.89
CA TYR A 224 -10.09 13.22 3.97
C TYR A 224 -9.69 13.91 2.67
N ILE A 225 -9.88 13.25 1.53
CA ILE A 225 -9.60 13.77 0.18
C ILE A 225 -10.39 15.05 -0.08
N LYS A 226 -11.70 15.04 0.23
CA LYS A 226 -12.58 16.20 0.05
C LYS A 226 -12.22 17.38 0.98
N GLN A 227 -11.98 17.10 2.26
CA GLN A 227 -11.61 18.13 3.25
C GLN A 227 -10.29 18.83 2.91
N ASN A 228 -9.37 18.13 2.27
CA ASN A 228 -8.04 18.64 1.93
C ASN A 228 -7.91 19.04 0.44
N ASN A 229 -8.98 18.97 -0.35
CA ASN A 229 -8.99 19.30 -1.78
C ASN A 229 -7.88 18.60 -2.57
N LEU A 230 -7.59 17.31 -2.27
CA LEU A 230 -6.50 16.57 -2.90
C LEU A 230 -6.73 16.31 -4.39
N VAL A 231 -7.98 16.24 -4.79
CA VAL A 231 -8.42 16.19 -6.20
C VAL A 231 -9.61 17.10 -6.40
N ASN A 232 -9.76 17.67 -7.59
CA ASN A 232 -10.93 18.47 -7.92
C ASN A 232 -12.15 17.54 -8.12
N THR A 233 -12.99 17.42 -7.10
CA THR A 233 -14.20 16.59 -7.13
C THR A 233 -15.39 17.29 -7.78
N ASP A 234 -15.35 18.61 -7.99
CA ASP A 234 -16.48 19.38 -8.57
C ASP A 234 -16.69 19.08 -10.06
N ALA A 235 -15.61 18.68 -10.76
CA ALA A 235 -15.68 18.26 -12.16
C ALA A 235 -16.34 16.88 -12.36
N LEU A 236 -16.54 16.11 -11.29
CA LEU A 236 -17.04 14.73 -11.33
C LEU A 236 -18.57 14.66 -11.12
N SER A 237 -19.21 15.75 -10.72
CA SER A 237 -20.67 15.83 -10.40
C SER A 237 -21.55 16.14 -11.61
N ILE A 238 -21.04 16.15 -12.85
CA ILE A 238 -21.77 16.57 -14.05
C ILE A 238 -21.95 15.39 -15.04
N ASN A 239 -22.33 14.21 -14.56
CA ASN A 239 -22.83 13.16 -15.44
C ASN A 239 -24.01 12.43 -14.84
#